data_117c15a007e7c5d01e165bb4e391a187
#
_entry.id   117c15a007e7c5d01e165bb4e391a187
#
_cell.length_a   1.000
_cell.length_b   1.000
_cell.length_c   1.000
_cell.angle_alpha   90.00
_cell.angle_beta   90.00
_cell.angle_gamma   90.00
#
_symmetry.space_group_name_H-M   'P 1'
#
loop_
_entity.id
_entity.type
_entity.pdbx_description
1 polymer ?
#
loop_
_entity_poly.entity_id
_entity_poly.type
_entity_poly.pdbx_seq_one_letter_code
_entity_poly.pdbx_strand_id
1 'polypeptide(L)'
;MVIRRLGGCMKLKKYSLFTIILLLILSFSTYSIEKTEVFNIDNEWAIFLPEDWQMEGRSPYQQYYSFYPNIPYYSTIKIYNYDIEENQNIDLLEDLKKKYPNTKIQKKKLDLNKIKIKNVKVEAYEYSFDENGTKLYAISYFVLLKGNLLIANFYSVSKKETEKMLEYFYSIEKIN
;
A
#
# COMPACT_ATOMS: atom_id res chain seq x y z
N MET A 1 -21.06 -48.05 55.69
CA MET A 1 -19.80 -47.45 55.26
C MET A 1 -20.03 -46.81 53.91
N VAL A 2 -19.84 -45.50 53.81
CA VAL A 2 -20.41 -44.63 52.81
C VAL A 2 -19.43 -44.42 51.70
N ILE A 3 -19.81 -44.66 50.45
CA ILE A 3 -19.09 -44.18 49.26
C ILE A 3 -19.82 -42.93 48.74
N ARG A 4 -19.18 -41.80 48.84
CA ARG A 4 -19.65 -40.54 48.24
C ARG A 4 -18.65 -40.01 47.24
N ARG A 5 -19.15 -39.78 46.04
CA ARG A 5 -18.93 -38.66 45.09
C ARG A 5 -17.63 -38.59 44.31
N LEU A 6 -17.79 -38.83 43.05
CA LEU A 6 -17.05 -38.13 41.99
C LEU A 6 -18.07 -37.55 40.98
N GLY A 7 -18.60 -36.38 41.29
CA GLY A 7 -19.57 -35.72 40.43
C GLY A 7 -19.25 -34.23 40.14
N GLY A 8 -18.00 -33.79 40.40
CA GLY A 8 -17.66 -32.37 40.34
C GLY A 8 -16.80 -31.89 39.15
N CYS A 9 -16.21 -32.79 38.38
CA CYS A 9 -15.15 -32.39 37.44
C CYS A 9 -15.59 -32.08 35.99
N MET A 10 -16.83 -32.42 35.60
CA MET A 10 -17.28 -32.25 34.24
C MET A 10 -17.92 -30.88 33.92
N LYS A 11 -18.34 -30.12 34.94
CA LYS A 11 -18.93 -28.79 34.69
C LYS A 11 -17.91 -27.70 34.42
N LEU A 12 -16.73 -27.78 35.03
CA LEU A 12 -15.67 -26.78 34.82
C LEU A 12 -15.11 -26.77 33.36
N LYS A 13 -15.03 -27.92 32.70
CA LYS A 13 -14.50 -28.02 31.32
C LYS A 13 -15.37 -27.34 30.28
N LYS A 14 -16.71 -27.29 30.46
CA LYS A 14 -17.62 -26.64 29.51
C LYS A 14 -17.52 -25.12 29.56
N TYR A 15 -17.34 -24.55 30.74
CA TYR A 15 -17.17 -23.09 30.88
C TYR A 15 -15.82 -22.60 30.37
N SER A 16 -14.77 -23.38 30.54
CA SER A 16 -13.43 -23.09 30.01
C SER A 16 -13.44 -23.03 28.48
N LEU A 17 -14.10 -23.95 27.78
CA LEU A 17 -14.20 -23.95 26.33
C LEU A 17 -15.01 -22.75 25.82
N PHE A 18 -16.13 -22.44 26.48
CA PHE A 18 -16.97 -21.28 26.10
C PHE A 18 -16.25 -19.95 26.31
N THR A 19 -15.47 -19.83 27.39
CA THR A 19 -14.66 -18.64 27.66
C THR A 19 -13.54 -18.47 26.64
N ILE A 20 -12.91 -19.57 26.22
CA ILE A 20 -11.86 -19.53 25.15
C ILE A 20 -12.48 -19.13 23.80
N ILE A 21 -13.64 -19.67 23.46
CA ILE A 21 -14.34 -19.32 22.21
C ILE A 21 -14.79 -17.84 22.26
N LEU A 22 -15.29 -17.35 23.38
CA LEU A 22 -15.68 -15.96 23.55
C LEU A 22 -14.47 -15.02 23.47
N LEU A 23 -13.33 -15.37 24.05
CA LEU A 23 -12.08 -14.62 23.93
C LEU A 23 -11.55 -14.63 22.48
N LEU A 24 -11.67 -15.73 21.75
CA LEU A 24 -11.34 -15.79 20.33
C LEU A 24 -12.27 -14.90 19.51
N ILE A 25 -13.57 -14.94 19.74
CA ILE A 25 -14.54 -14.06 19.05
C ILE A 25 -14.23 -12.57 19.34
N LEU A 26 -13.93 -12.24 20.59
CA LEU A 26 -13.57 -10.86 20.98
C LEU A 26 -12.22 -10.41 20.38
N SER A 27 -11.27 -11.32 20.19
CA SER A 27 -10.00 -10.98 19.53
C SER A 27 -10.12 -10.81 18.01
N PHE A 28 -11.15 -11.37 17.37
CA PHE A 28 -11.44 -11.11 15.96
C PHE A 28 -12.26 -9.83 15.72
N SER A 29 -12.89 -9.27 16.75
CA SER A 29 -13.70 -8.05 16.60
C SER A 29 -12.93 -6.74 16.75
N THR A 30 -11.62 -6.77 16.95
CA THR A 30 -10.75 -5.59 16.94
C THR A 30 -9.98 -5.43 15.62
N TYR A 31 -10.48 -5.93 14.50
CA TYR A 31 -10.12 -5.35 13.22
C TYR A 31 -10.79 -3.96 13.19
N SER A 32 -10.09 -2.99 13.73
CA SER A 32 -10.36 -1.59 13.46
C SER A 32 -10.44 -1.47 11.93
N ILE A 33 -11.61 -1.16 11.41
CA ILE A 33 -11.74 -0.66 10.04
C ILE A 33 -10.92 0.62 10.06
N GLU A 34 -9.69 0.55 9.53
CA GLU A 34 -8.82 1.70 9.43
C GLU A 34 -9.59 2.72 8.61
N LYS A 35 -9.98 3.80 9.24
CA LYS A 35 -10.69 4.87 8.54
C LYS A 35 -9.75 5.40 7.46
N THR A 36 -10.30 5.56 6.26
CA THR A 36 -9.53 6.02 5.12
C THR A 36 -10.01 7.39 4.67
N GLU A 37 -9.07 8.24 4.33
CA GLU A 37 -9.30 9.53 3.70
C GLU A 37 -9.05 9.43 2.21
N VAL A 38 -9.80 10.22 1.43
CA VAL A 38 -9.70 10.27 -0.03
C VAL A 38 -8.92 11.49 -0.44
N PHE A 39 -7.79 11.29 -1.09
CA PHE A 39 -6.97 12.35 -1.65
C PHE A 39 -7.13 12.44 -3.16
N ASN A 40 -7.46 13.63 -3.67
CA ASN A 40 -7.61 13.90 -5.09
C ASN A 40 -6.30 14.36 -5.72
N ILE A 41 -5.96 13.81 -6.87
CA ILE A 41 -4.77 14.12 -7.65
C ILE A 41 -5.21 14.70 -8.99
N ASP A 42 -4.92 15.98 -9.23
CA ASP A 42 -5.27 16.75 -10.44
C ASP A 42 -6.76 16.71 -10.83
N ASN A 43 -7.68 16.40 -9.89
CA ASN A 43 -9.09 16.13 -10.13
C ASN A 43 -9.38 14.96 -11.10
N GLU A 44 -8.38 14.15 -11.38
CA GLU A 44 -8.49 13.00 -12.28
C GLU A 44 -8.40 11.66 -11.56
N TRP A 45 -7.68 11.64 -10.45
CA TRP A 45 -7.38 10.42 -9.72
C TRP A 45 -7.69 10.56 -8.24
N ALA A 46 -8.12 9.48 -7.62
CA ALA A 46 -8.26 9.36 -6.18
C ALA A 46 -7.35 8.25 -5.65
N ILE A 47 -6.74 8.48 -4.49
CA ILE A 47 -6.06 7.46 -3.68
C ILE A 47 -6.67 7.45 -2.28
N PHE A 48 -6.86 6.27 -1.73
CA PHE A 48 -7.41 6.07 -0.38
C PHE A 48 -6.28 5.68 0.56
N LEU A 49 -6.03 6.52 1.56
CA LEU A 49 -4.97 6.35 2.54
C LEU A 49 -5.57 6.39 3.95
N PRO A 50 -4.89 5.82 4.97
CA PRO A 50 -5.32 5.99 6.37
C PRO A 50 -5.43 7.46 6.78
N GLU A 51 -6.32 7.79 7.74
CA GLU A 51 -6.55 9.15 8.23
C GLU A 51 -5.31 9.83 8.83
N ASP A 52 -4.28 9.08 9.21
CA ASP A 52 -3.02 9.60 9.72
C ASP A 52 -2.03 10.03 8.62
N TRP A 53 -2.42 9.93 7.36
CA TRP A 53 -1.62 10.40 6.24
C TRP A 53 -1.95 11.86 5.89
N GLN A 54 -0.92 12.58 5.47
CA GLN A 54 -1.03 13.96 5.00
C GLN A 54 -0.60 14.04 3.54
N MET A 55 -1.21 14.96 2.82
CA MET A 55 -0.85 15.28 1.44
C MET A 55 -0.16 16.65 1.39
N GLU A 56 1.04 16.67 0.82
CA GLU A 56 1.68 17.90 0.37
C GLU A 56 1.39 18.06 -1.12
N GLY A 57 0.70 19.14 -1.46
CA GLY A 57 0.27 19.40 -2.83
C GLY A 57 1.42 19.72 -3.79
N ARG A 58 1.11 19.68 -5.07
CA ARG A 58 2.02 20.03 -6.14
C ARG A 58 2.43 21.51 -6.03
N SER A 59 3.73 21.77 -5.96
CA SER A 59 4.27 23.14 -6.00
C SER A 59 4.85 23.44 -7.39
N PRO A 60 5.11 24.72 -7.75
CA PRO A 60 5.78 25.05 -9.01
C PRO A 60 7.15 24.38 -9.19
N TYR A 61 7.78 23.96 -8.10
CA TYR A 61 9.08 23.29 -8.07
C TYR A 61 9.00 21.77 -7.93
N GLN A 62 7.81 21.23 -7.60
CA GLN A 62 7.57 19.81 -7.43
C GLN A 62 6.52 19.34 -8.43
N GLN A 63 6.90 18.42 -9.30
CA GLN A 63 6.02 17.85 -10.32
C GLN A 63 5.22 16.64 -9.81
N TYR A 64 5.09 16.49 -8.47
CA TYR A 64 4.44 15.35 -7.85
C TYR A 64 3.68 15.76 -6.59
N TYR A 65 2.71 14.96 -6.21
CA TYR A 65 2.07 14.95 -4.91
C TYR A 65 2.84 14.03 -3.96
N SER A 66 3.16 14.52 -2.76
CA SER A 66 3.76 13.73 -1.68
C SER A 66 2.72 13.37 -0.66
N PHE A 67 2.73 12.10 -0.22
CA PHE A 67 1.91 11.62 0.88
C PHE A 67 2.83 10.99 1.92
N TYR A 68 2.60 11.27 3.19
CA TYR A 68 3.38 10.75 4.31
C TYR A 68 2.52 10.61 5.55
N PRO A 69 2.77 9.60 6.41
CA PRO A 69 2.05 9.45 7.66
C PRO A 69 2.47 10.54 8.66
N ASN A 70 1.55 10.94 9.54
CA ASN A 70 1.80 11.92 10.61
C ASN A 70 2.89 11.50 11.59
N ILE A 71 3.09 10.20 11.76
CA ILE A 71 4.18 9.66 12.57
C ILE A 71 5.39 9.53 11.66
N PRO A 72 6.60 9.98 12.07
CA PRO A 72 7.78 9.97 11.23
C PRO A 72 8.34 8.56 11.03
N TYR A 73 7.56 7.71 10.42
CA TYR A 73 8.09 6.55 9.74
C TYR A 73 8.56 7.06 8.37
N TYR A 74 9.79 6.75 8.01
CA TYR A 74 10.40 7.10 6.72
C TYR A 74 9.67 6.38 5.57
N SER A 75 8.38 6.64 5.46
CA SER A 75 7.49 6.11 4.43
C SER A 75 6.90 7.28 3.65
N THR A 76 7.01 7.23 2.35
CA THR A 76 6.51 8.31 1.48
C THR A 76 5.92 7.70 0.22
N ILE A 77 4.81 8.25 -0.23
CA ILE A 77 4.24 8.00 -1.56
C ILE A 77 4.41 9.27 -2.38
N LYS A 78 4.98 9.14 -3.59
CA LYS A 78 5.08 10.25 -4.55
C LYS A 78 4.31 9.88 -5.81
N ILE A 79 3.34 10.69 -6.19
CA ILE A 79 2.52 10.47 -7.38
C ILE A 79 2.74 11.58 -8.39
N TYR A 80 3.05 11.16 -9.60
CA TYR A 80 3.24 12.01 -10.77
C TYR A 80 2.12 11.70 -11.77
N ASN A 81 1.56 12.73 -12.37
CA ASN A 81 0.60 12.60 -13.43
C ASN A 81 1.10 13.40 -14.65
N TYR A 82 1.28 12.71 -15.77
CA TYR A 82 1.85 13.27 -16.98
C TYR A 82 0.90 13.07 -18.17
N ASP A 83 0.69 14.11 -18.93
CA ASP A 83 0.16 13.97 -20.27
C ASP A 83 1.24 13.43 -21.19
N ILE A 84 0.91 12.43 -21.99
CA ILE A 84 1.82 11.81 -22.94
C ILE A 84 1.18 11.71 -24.32
N GLU A 85 1.98 11.73 -25.37
CA GLU A 85 1.48 11.45 -26.71
C GLU A 85 1.04 9.98 -26.85
N GLU A 86 -0.07 9.71 -27.52
CA GLU A 86 -0.70 8.38 -27.61
C GLU A 86 0.24 7.27 -28.11
N ASN A 87 1.26 7.62 -28.88
CA ASN A 87 2.21 6.66 -29.47
C ASN A 87 3.61 6.77 -28.86
N GLN A 88 3.79 7.49 -27.76
CA GLN A 88 5.07 7.62 -27.12
C GLN A 88 5.52 6.26 -26.54
N ASN A 89 6.63 5.74 -27.06
CA ASN A 89 7.22 4.53 -26.53
C ASN A 89 8.03 4.89 -25.28
N ILE A 90 7.49 4.57 -24.11
CA ILE A 90 8.11 4.83 -22.81
C ILE A 90 8.71 3.51 -22.29
N ASP A 91 10.02 3.45 -22.19
CA ASP A 91 10.70 2.33 -21.51
C ASP A 91 10.93 2.69 -20.04
N LEU A 92 9.93 2.35 -19.24
CA LEU A 92 9.88 2.64 -17.81
C LEU A 92 11.01 1.98 -17.03
N LEU A 93 11.44 0.80 -17.44
CA LEU A 93 12.55 0.09 -16.82
C LEU A 93 13.89 0.77 -17.13
N GLU A 94 14.08 1.23 -18.36
CA GLU A 94 15.27 1.97 -18.74
C GLU A 94 15.39 3.29 -17.99
N ASP A 95 14.29 4.02 -17.83
CA ASP A 95 14.27 5.27 -17.07
C ASP A 95 14.60 5.05 -15.58
N LEU A 96 14.07 3.99 -14.98
CA LEU A 96 14.46 3.61 -13.63
C LEU A 96 15.94 3.23 -13.53
N LYS A 97 16.50 2.50 -14.51
CA LYS A 97 17.92 2.13 -14.53
C LYS A 97 18.82 3.35 -14.68
N LYS A 98 18.43 4.32 -15.52
CA LYS A 98 19.16 5.60 -15.65
C LYS A 98 19.17 6.37 -14.33
N LYS A 99 18.04 6.41 -13.62
CA LYS A 99 17.91 7.08 -12.33
C LYS A 99 18.68 6.38 -11.20
N TYR A 100 18.72 5.05 -11.24
CA TYR A 100 19.34 4.20 -10.21
C TYR A 100 20.32 3.19 -10.84
N PRO A 101 21.48 3.65 -11.41
CA PRO A 101 22.33 2.83 -12.26
C PRO A 101 22.98 1.63 -11.56
N ASN A 102 23.18 1.71 -10.25
CA ASN A 102 23.82 0.65 -9.46
C ASN A 102 22.81 -0.21 -8.68
N THR A 103 21.54 -0.15 -9.05
CA THR A 103 20.47 -0.79 -8.32
C THR A 103 19.92 -1.99 -9.07
N LYS A 104 19.72 -3.10 -8.34
CA LYS A 104 19.03 -4.25 -8.90
C LYS A 104 17.53 -3.97 -8.93
N ILE A 105 16.99 -3.75 -10.13
CA ILE A 105 15.56 -3.50 -10.34
C ILE A 105 14.91 -4.80 -10.81
N GLN A 106 13.82 -5.19 -10.17
CA GLN A 106 13.07 -6.42 -10.46
C GLN A 106 11.61 -6.09 -10.77
N LYS A 107 11.05 -6.76 -11.78
CA LYS A 107 9.62 -6.63 -12.08
C LYS A 107 8.81 -7.26 -10.95
N LYS A 108 7.84 -6.51 -10.41
CA LYS A 108 6.91 -6.95 -9.38
C LYS A 108 5.67 -7.54 -10.03
N LYS A 109 5.26 -8.72 -9.57
CA LYS A 109 3.98 -9.31 -9.99
C LYS A 109 2.83 -8.62 -9.26
N LEU A 110 1.84 -8.15 -10.02
CA LEU A 110 0.62 -7.52 -9.50
C LEU A 110 -0.56 -8.47 -9.63
N ASP A 111 -1.52 -8.32 -8.72
CA ASP A 111 -2.85 -8.90 -8.85
C ASP A 111 -3.73 -7.95 -9.67
N LEU A 112 -3.83 -8.21 -10.97
CA LEU A 112 -4.58 -7.36 -11.89
C LEU A 112 -6.09 -7.29 -11.56
N ASN A 113 -6.63 -8.28 -10.84
CA ASN A 113 -8.04 -8.27 -10.44
C ASN A 113 -8.35 -7.23 -9.35
N LYS A 114 -7.33 -6.80 -8.59
CA LYS A 114 -7.46 -5.75 -7.58
C LYS A 114 -7.38 -4.34 -8.16
N ILE A 115 -6.90 -4.19 -9.39
CA ILE A 115 -6.75 -2.89 -10.04
C ILE A 115 -8.13 -2.38 -10.49
N LYS A 116 -8.57 -1.26 -9.92
CA LYS A 116 -9.88 -0.67 -10.21
C LYS A 116 -9.96 0.05 -11.56
N ILE A 117 -8.81 0.45 -12.10
CA ILE A 117 -8.73 1.20 -13.35
C ILE A 117 -8.85 0.22 -14.52
N LYS A 118 -9.79 0.48 -15.44
CA LYS A 118 -10.03 -0.38 -16.61
C LYS A 118 -9.24 0.12 -17.83
N ASN A 119 -8.96 -0.81 -18.76
CA ASN A 119 -8.30 -0.51 -20.04
C ASN A 119 -6.93 0.16 -19.89
N VAL A 120 -6.14 -0.32 -18.93
CA VAL A 120 -4.81 0.21 -18.61
C VAL A 120 -3.73 -0.85 -18.78
N LYS A 121 -2.54 -0.43 -19.16
CA LYS A 121 -1.32 -1.21 -18.98
C LYS A 121 -0.70 -0.80 -17.65
N VAL A 122 -0.47 -1.78 -16.77
CA VAL A 122 0.16 -1.55 -15.47
C VAL A 122 1.46 -2.36 -15.38
N GLU A 123 2.52 -1.69 -14.98
CA GLU A 123 3.78 -2.32 -14.65
C GLU A 123 4.25 -1.87 -13.26
N ALA A 124 4.96 -2.74 -12.56
CA ALA A 124 5.55 -2.42 -11.28
C ALA A 124 6.97 -2.97 -11.17
N TYR A 125 7.83 -2.19 -10.51
CA TYR A 125 9.22 -2.56 -10.29
C TYR A 125 9.60 -2.33 -8.84
N GLU A 126 10.24 -3.35 -8.23
CA GLU A 126 10.79 -3.25 -6.88
C GLU A 126 12.31 -3.11 -6.93
N TYR A 127 12.84 -2.26 -6.05
CA TYR A 127 14.27 -1.99 -5.94
C TYR A 127 14.62 -1.41 -4.57
N SER A 128 15.91 -1.23 -4.30
CA SER A 128 16.36 -0.49 -3.11
C SER A 128 17.56 0.37 -3.48
N PHE A 129 17.65 1.54 -2.86
CA PHE A 129 18.75 2.49 -3.09
C PHE A 129 19.13 3.17 -1.76
N ASP A 130 20.30 3.81 -1.74
CA ASP A 130 20.74 4.59 -0.58
C ASP A 130 20.50 6.07 -0.84
N GLU A 131 19.82 6.72 0.10
CA GLU A 131 19.60 8.17 0.11
C GLU A 131 20.16 8.75 1.42
N ASN A 132 21.19 9.59 1.31
CA ASN A 132 21.87 10.21 2.45
C ASN A 132 22.33 9.21 3.54
N GLY A 133 22.82 8.04 3.13
CA GLY A 133 23.27 6.98 4.04
C GLY A 133 22.14 6.13 4.62
N THR A 134 20.92 6.36 4.20
CA THR A 134 19.74 5.54 4.60
C THR A 134 19.31 4.67 3.44
N LYS A 135 19.24 3.35 3.68
CA LYS A 135 18.71 2.42 2.70
C LYS A 135 17.19 2.52 2.62
N LEU A 136 16.69 2.84 1.44
CA LEU A 136 15.27 2.86 1.12
C LEU A 136 14.88 1.67 0.25
N TYR A 137 13.73 1.08 0.55
CA TYR A 137 13.06 0.11 -0.29
C TYR A 137 11.96 0.82 -1.07
N ALA A 138 11.86 0.52 -2.35
CA ALA A 138 10.95 1.20 -3.26
C ALA A 138 10.15 0.22 -4.11
N ILE A 139 8.90 0.59 -4.40
CA ILE A 139 8.10 0.00 -5.47
C ILE A 139 7.56 1.16 -6.31
N SER A 140 7.86 1.15 -7.60
CA SER A 140 7.31 2.10 -8.57
C SER A 140 6.25 1.42 -9.42
N TYR A 141 5.07 2.02 -9.47
CA TYR A 141 3.94 1.61 -10.29
C TYR A 141 3.76 2.59 -11.42
N PHE A 142 3.52 2.06 -12.60
CA PHE A 142 3.29 2.81 -13.82
C PHE A 142 1.96 2.38 -14.38
N VAL A 143 1.03 3.32 -14.45
CA VAL A 143 -0.31 3.13 -15.00
C VAL A 143 -0.40 3.92 -16.29
N LEU A 144 -0.36 3.21 -17.40
CA LEU A 144 -0.42 3.79 -18.74
C LEU A 144 -1.84 3.72 -19.27
N LEU A 145 -2.42 4.88 -19.48
CA LEU A 145 -3.68 5.07 -20.17
C LEU A 145 -3.44 5.77 -21.53
N LYS A 146 -4.47 5.79 -22.35
CA LYS A 146 -4.45 6.57 -23.57
C LYS A 146 -4.25 8.05 -23.25
N GLY A 147 -3.09 8.62 -23.65
CA GLY A 147 -2.77 10.02 -23.42
C GLY A 147 -2.31 10.41 -22.01
N ASN A 148 -2.20 9.45 -21.08
CA ASN A 148 -1.82 9.74 -19.70
C ASN A 148 -0.93 8.67 -19.08
N LEU A 149 0.06 9.09 -18.27
CA LEU A 149 0.93 8.23 -17.48
C LEU A 149 0.89 8.65 -16.01
N LEU A 150 0.33 7.78 -15.17
CA LEU A 150 0.42 7.94 -13.73
C LEU A 150 1.60 7.10 -13.20
N ILE A 151 2.49 7.74 -12.45
CA ILE A 151 3.60 7.08 -11.76
C ILE A 151 3.38 7.22 -10.26
N ALA A 152 3.25 6.10 -9.56
CA ALA A 152 3.15 6.08 -8.12
C ALA A 152 4.37 5.36 -7.51
N ASN A 153 5.18 6.11 -6.78
CA ASN A 153 6.39 5.62 -6.14
C ASN A 153 6.17 5.52 -4.63
N PHE A 154 6.35 4.33 -4.10
CA PHE A 154 6.23 4.02 -2.68
C PHE A 154 7.61 3.76 -2.11
N TYR A 155 7.99 4.49 -1.05
CA TYR A 155 9.31 4.40 -0.42
C TYR A 155 9.16 4.14 1.07
N SER A 156 10.04 3.29 1.63
CA SER A 156 10.16 3.11 3.07
C SER A 156 11.55 2.59 3.43
N VAL A 157 11.98 2.84 4.66
CA VAL A 157 13.17 2.20 5.26
C VAL A 157 12.95 0.71 5.55
N SER A 158 11.72 0.25 5.49
CA SER A 158 11.31 -1.14 5.72
C SER A 158 10.73 -1.76 4.47
N LYS A 159 11.31 -2.87 4.00
CA LYS A 159 10.74 -3.64 2.89
C LYS A 159 9.30 -4.10 3.18
N LYS A 160 9.02 -4.52 4.42
CA LYS A 160 7.68 -4.97 4.84
C LYS A 160 6.65 -3.83 4.75
N GLU A 161 7.02 -2.61 5.14
CA GLU A 161 6.12 -1.46 5.03
C GLU A 161 5.89 -1.08 3.56
N THR A 162 6.94 -1.10 2.73
CA THR A 162 6.80 -0.86 1.29
C THR A 162 5.85 -1.88 0.64
N GLU A 163 5.88 -3.14 1.06
CA GLU A 163 4.96 -4.18 0.58
C GLU A 163 3.51 -3.95 1.03
N LYS A 164 3.29 -3.46 2.26
CA LYS A 164 1.94 -3.09 2.73
C LYS A 164 1.34 -1.95 1.91
N MET A 165 2.15 -1.00 1.47
CA MET A 165 1.68 0.12 0.64
C MET A 165 1.10 -0.34 -0.71
N LEU A 166 1.32 -1.60 -1.12
CA LEU A 166 0.68 -2.17 -2.31
C LEU A 166 -0.85 -2.07 -2.25
N GLU A 167 -1.45 -2.22 -1.07
CA GLU A 167 -2.90 -2.08 -0.92
C GLU A 167 -3.37 -0.64 -1.21
N TYR A 168 -2.55 0.37 -0.92
CA TYR A 168 -2.86 1.75 -1.29
C TYR A 168 -2.81 1.97 -2.81
N PHE A 169 -1.86 1.32 -3.51
CA PHE A 169 -1.87 1.33 -4.97
C PHE A 169 -3.16 0.73 -5.54
N TYR A 170 -3.64 -0.39 -4.99
CA TYR A 170 -4.90 -0.99 -5.43
C TYR A 170 -6.13 -0.13 -5.11
N SER A 171 -5.99 0.85 -4.24
CA SER A 171 -7.06 1.81 -3.96
C SER A 171 -7.17 2.93 -4.99
N ILE A 172 -6.14 3.13 -5.83
CA ILE A 172 -6.15 4.20 -6.83
C ILE A 172 -7.26 3.96 -7.86
N GLU A 173 -8.04 4.99 -8.11
CA GLU A 173 -9.12 4.97 -9.10
C GLU A 173 -9.16 6.28 -9.89
N LYS A 174 -9.68 6.21 -11.11
CA LYS A 174 -9.91 7.42 -11.93
C LYS A 174 -11.23 8.04 -11.51
N ILE A 175 -11.21 9.36 -11.28
CA ILE A 175 -12.41 10.16 -11.04
C ILE A 175 -13.02 10.46 -12.40
N ASN A 176 -14.28 10.11 -12.61
CA ASN A 176 -15.00 10.38 -13.86
C ASN A 176 -15.43 11.84 -13.96
#